data_7bd33bf6d55c64c92a20e237d1f875b8
#
_entry.id   7bd33bf6d55c64c92a20e237d1f875b8
#
_cell.length_a   1.000
_cell.length_b   1.000
_cell.length_c   1.000
_cell.angle_alpha   90.00
_cell.angle_beta   90.00
_cell.angle_gamma   90.00
#
_symmetry.space_group_name_H-M   'P 1'
#
loop_
_entity.id
_entity.type
_entity.pdbx_description
1 polymer ?
#
loop_
_entity_poly.entity_id
_entity_poly.type
_entity_poly.pdbx_seq_one_letter_code
_entity_poly.pdbx_strand_id
1 'polypeptide(L)'
;MDTYVILRRSGWRSGEELQEAAARSTAEGERMSDDIRWIRSYVLEEGNGVGTVCIYQASSPEAIRAHAAAADLPVDEIIRVADTVLVRPDPTPAVA
;
A
#
# COMPACT_ATOMS: atom_id res chain seq x y z
N MET A 1 -16.42 -2.52 3.24
CA MET A 1 -15.33 -1.67 2.74
C MET A 1 -15.02 -2.01 1.29
N ASP A 2 -14.77 -1.00 0.50
CA ASP A 2 -14.35 -1.22 -0.88
C ASP A 2 -12.84 -1.50 -0.93
N THR A 3 -12.41 -2.09 -2.03
CA THR A 3 -10.99 -2.35 -2.29
C THR A 3 -10.42 -1.24 -3.16
N TYR A 4 -9.20 -0.81 -2.86
CA TYR A 4 -8.51 0.25 -3.57
C TYR A 4 -7.10 -0.17 -3.95
N VAL A 5 -6.65 0.31 -5.11
CA VAL A 5 -5.25 0.25 -5.52
C VAL A 5 -4.65 1.62 -5.24
N ILE A 6 -3.52 1.64 -4.55
CA ILE A 6 -2.81 2.87 -4.23
C ILE A 6 -1.45 2.82 -4.89
N LEU A 7 -1.17 3.79 -5.74
CA LEU A 7 0.11 3.90 -6.43
C LEU A 7 1.00 4.90 -5.70
N ARG A 8 2.24 4.47 -5.39
CA ARG A 8 3.28 5.30 -4.79
C ARG A 8 4.53 5.13 -5.63
N ARG A 9 4.73 6.02 -6.58
CA ARG A 9 5.82 5.92 -7.55
C ARG A 9 7.09 6.54 -6.98
N SER A 10 8.19 5.79 -7.03
CA SER A 10 9.51 6.27 -6.56
C SER A 10 9.42 6.96 -5.21
N GLY A 11 8.61 6.40 -4.32
CA GLY A 11 8.31 7.01 -3.02
C GLY A 11 9.49 6.96 -2.06
N TRP A 12 10.41 6.06 -2.27
CA TRP A 12 11.55 5.83 -1.37
C TRP A 12 12.82 5.62 -2.17
N ARG A 13 13.95 6.03 -1.61
CA ARG A 13 15.25 5.89 -2.26
C ARG A 13 15.82 4.48 -2.15
N SER A 14 15.38 3.71 -1.17
CA SER A 14 15.93 2.39 -0.90
C SER A 14 14.90 1.49 -0.23
N GLY A 15 15.18 0.19 -0.20
CA GLY A 15 14.36 -0.77 0.52
C GLY A 15 14.34 -0.53 2.03
N GLU A 16 15.40 0.04 2.59
CA GLU A 16 15.45 0.39 4.02
C GLU A 16 14.46 1.50 4.36
N GLU A 17 14.40 2.54 3.55
CA GLU A 17 13.42 3.61 3.72
C GLU A 17 11.99 3.06 3.59
N LEU A 18 11.78 2.13 2.66
CA LEU A 18 10.49 1.49 2.49
C LEU A 18 10.10 0.67 3.73
N GLN A 19 11.05 -0.07 4.33
CA GLN A 19 10.78 -0.84 5.53
C GLN A 19 10.38 0.05 6.70
N GLU A 20 11.02 1.19 6.87
CA GLU A 20 10.65 2.17 7.89
C GLU A 20 9.24 2.70 7.66
N ALA A 21 8.91 3.01 6.40
CA ALA A 21 7.58 3.45 6.02
C ALA A 21 6.54 2.36 6.26
N ALA A 22 6.87 1.10 5.97
CA ALA A 22 5.98 -0.03 6.21
C ALA A 22 5.68 -0.22 7.70
N ALA A 23 6.66 -0.01 8.56
CA ALA A 23 6.47 -0.07 10.00
C ALA A 23 5.49 1.02 10.48
N ARG A 24 5.65 2.25 9.98
CA ARG A 24 4.71 3.34 10.30
C ARG A 24 3.31 3.02 9.77
N SER A 25 3.24 2.50 8.56
CA SER A 25 1.97 2.11 7.91
C SER A 25 1.23 1.08 8.74
N THR A 26 1.93 0.06 9.22
CA THR A 26 1.35 -1.00 10.06
C THR A 26 0.81 -0.42 11.37
N ALA A 27 1.59 0.40 12.05
CA ALA A 27 1.19 1.00 13.32
C ALA A 27 -0.06 1.87 13.17
N GLU A 28 -0.11 2.72 12.15
CA GLU A 28 -1.26 3.58 11.91
C GLU A 28 -2.46 2.78 11.40
N GLY A 29 -2.23 1.73 10.62
CA GLY A 29 -3.30 0.84 10.15
C GLY A 29 -3.99 0.13 11.30
N GLU A 30 -3.26 -0.27 12.32
CA GLU A 30 -3.84 -0.87 13.52
C GLU A 30 -4.75 0.11 14.26
N ARG A 31 -4.36 1.38 14.36
CA ARG A 31 -5.19 2.42 14.97
C ARG A 31 -6.45 2.71 14.18
N MET A 32 -6.41 2.50 12.87
CA MET A 32 -7.50 2.78 11.95
C MET A 32 -8.18 1.52 11.44
N SER A 33 -8.08 0.41 12.18
CA SER A 33 -8.54 -0.91 11.72
C SER A 33 -10.03 -0.98 11.38
N ASP A 34 -10.84 -0.06 11.88
CA ASP A 34 -12.27 0.03 11.54
C ASP A 34 -12.48 0.62 10.14
N ASP A 35 -11.51 1.36 9.62
CA ASP A 35 -11.63 2.10 8.37
C ASP A 35 -10.65 1.68 7.30
N ILE A 36 -9.61 0.94 7.65
CA ILE A 36 -8.56 0.59 6.70
C ILE A 36 -7.96 -0.77 7.02
N ARG A 37 -7.67 -1.54 5.95
CA ARG A 37 -6.99 -2.83 6.06
C ARG A 37 -5.98 -2.95 4.92
N TRP A 38 -4.74 -3.15 5.28
CA TRP A 38 -3.68 -3.39 4.31
C TRP A 38 -3.71 -4.87 3.91
N ILE A 39 -3.95 -5.15 2.63
CA ILE A 39 -4.07 -6.51 2.13
C ILE A 39 -2.72 -7.03 1.63
N ARG A 40 -2.09 -6.27 0.72
CA ARG A 40 -0.77 -6.61 0.16
C ARG A 40 -0.16 -5.42 -0.55
N SER A 41 1.12 -5.53 -0.83
CA SER A 41 1.81 -4.55 -1.67
C SER A 41 2.81 -5.26 -2.56
N TYR A 42 2.94 -4.77 -3.78
CA TYR A 42 4.03 -5.13 -4.67
C TYR A 42 5.05 -4.01 -4.64
N VAL A 43 6.30 -4.36 -4.38
CA VAL A 43 7.41 -3.40 -4.39
C VAL A 43 7.97 -3.33 -5.79
N LEU A 44 8.08 -2.14 -6.35
CA LEU A 44 8.49 -1.92 -7.73
C LEU A 44 9.90 -1.38 -7.77
N GLU A 45 10.74 -1.98 -8.62
CA GLU A 45 12.03 -1.40 -8.96
C GLU A 45 11.78 -0.24 -9.90
N GLU A 46 12.24 0.93 -9.51
CA GLU A 46 12.17 2.13 -10.36
C GLU A 46 13.57 2.72 -10.46
N GLY A 47 13.89 3.39 -11.56
CA GLY A 47 15.25 3.82 -11.84
C GLY A 47 15.91 4.67 -10.76
N ASN A 48 15.11 5.41 -9.98
CA ASN A 48 15.60 6.32 -8.95
C ASN A 48 15.25 5.87 -7.54
N GLY A 49 14.84 4.61 -7.36
CA GLY A 49 14.46 4.12 -6.06
C GLY A 49 13.41 3.02 -6.16
N VAL A 50 12.54 2.95 -5.18
CA VAL A 50 11.46 1.96 -5.13
C VAL A 50 10.11 2.64 -4.95
N GLY A 51 9.11 2.05 -5.58
CA GLY A 51 7.72 2.43 -5.40
C GLY A 51 6.89 1.24 -4.96
N THR A 52 5.58 1.42 -4.83
CA THR A 52 4.68 0.33 -4.47
C THR A 52 3.35 0.43 -5.21
N VAL A 53 2.77 -0.74 -5.46
CA VAL A 53 1.35 -0.89 -5.73
C VAL A 53 0.77 -1.56 -4.49
N CYS A 54 -0.06 -0.83 -3.77
CA CYS A 54 -0.66 -1.32 -2.53
C CYS A 54 -2.13 -1.64 -2.73
N ILE A 55 -2.58 -2.76 -2.18
CA ILE A 55 -3.98 -3.15 -2.20
C ILE A 55 -4.52 -3.02 -0.79
N TYR A 56 -5.54 -2.18 -0.64
CA TYR A 56 -6.16 -1.91 0.66
C TYR A 56 -7.67 -2.10 0.56
N GLN A 57 -8.29 -2.45 1.67
CA GLN A 57 -9.72 -2.22 1.88
C GLN A 57 -9.86 -0.99 2.75
N ALA A 58 -10.82 -0.14 2.43
CA ALA A 58 -11.06 1.07 3.20
C ALA A 58 -12.52 1.47 3.13
N SER A 59 -12.97 2.22 4.14
CA SER A 59 -14.33 2.75 4.17
C SER A 59 -14.53 3.88 3.15
N SER A 60 -13.44 4.58 2.79
CA SER A 60 -13.48 5.68 1.83
C SER A 60 -12.08 6.02 1.35
N PRO A 61 -11.92 6.73 0.21
CA PRO A 61 -10.62 7.28 -0.18
C PRO A 61 -10.04 8.24 0.84
N GLU A 62 -10.90 8.97 1.55
CA GLU A 62 -10.47 9.90 2.60
C GLU A 62 -9.79 9.18 3.75
N ALA A 63 -10.26 7.98 4.11
CA ALA A 63 -9.61 7.15 5.12
C ALA A 63 -8.19 6.76 4.68
N ILE A 64 -8.01 6.44 3.41
CA ILE A 64 -6.68 6.12 2.85
C ILE A 64 -5.76 7.34 2.94
N ARG A 65 -6.26 8.52 2.60
CA ARG A 65 -5.48 9.76 2.69
C ARG A 65 -5.11 10.10 4.12
N ALA A 66 -6.03 9.91 5.05
CA ALA A 66 -5.77 10.12 6.47
C ALA A 66 -4.69 9.16 7.00
N HIS A 67 -4.77 7.90 6.60
CA HIS A 67 -3.76 6.90 6.96
C HIS A 67 -2.39 7.28 6.39
N ALA A 68 -2.34 7.65 5.11
CA ALA A 68 -1.09 8.04 4.46
C ALA A 68 -0.46 9.27 5.14
N ALA A 69 -1.27 10.24 5.51
CA ALA A 69 -0.79 11.42 6.23
C ALA A 69 -0.24 11.05 7.61
N ALA A 70 -0.95 10.21 8.37
CA ALA A 70 -0.53 9.78 9.69
C ALA A 70 0.77 8.96 9.66
N ALA A 71 0.93 8.12 8.64
CA ALA A 71 2.10 7.27 8.48
C ALA A 71 3.23 7.93 7.67
N ASP A 72 3.01 9.14 7.20
CA ASP A 72 3.96 9.88 6.33
C ASP A 72 4.32 9.07 5.09
N LEU A 73 3.30 8.72 4.31
CA LEU A 73 3.46 7.97 3.07
C LEU A 73 3.11 8.84 1.86
N PRO A 74 3.87 8.73 0.76
CA PRO A 74 3.48 9.38 -0.48
C PRO A 74 2.26 8.69 -1.08
N VAL A 75 1.43 9.41 -1.83
CA VAL A 75 0.30 8.88 -2.57
C VAL A 75 0.23 9.58 -3.92
N ASP A 76 0.37 8.82 -5.00
CA ASP A 76 0.21 9.37 -6.35
C ASP A 76 -1.21 9.19 -6.85
N GLU A 77 -1.79 8.01 -6.66
CA GLU A 77 -3.15 7.70 -7.09
C GLU A 77 -3.83 6.76 -6.12
N ILE A 78 -5.14 6.94 -5.97
CA ILE A 78 -6.03 6.02 -5.26
C ILE A 78 -7.13 5.65 -6.25
N ILE A 79 -7.22 4.36 -6.59
CA ILE A 79 -8.16 3.87 -7.60
C ILE A 79 -9.07 2.81 -6.96
N ARG A 80 -10.38 3.02 -7.03
CA ARG A 80 -11.32 2.03 -6.54
C ARG A 80 -11.33 0.83 -7.48
N VAL A 81 -11.25 -0.37 -6.91
CA VAL A 81 -11.33 -1.62 -7.66
C VAL A 81 -12.79 -1.91 -7.96
N ALA A 82 -13.13 -2.03 -9.23
CA ALA A 82 -14.49 -2.32 -9.65
C ALA A 82 -14.81 -3.82 -9.54
N ASP A 83 -13.84 -4.67 -9.86
CA ASP A 83 -14.02 -6.12 -9.84
C ASP A 83 -12.66 -6.80 -9.78
N THR A 84 -12.64 -8.06 -9.37
CA THR A 84 -11.40 -8.83 -9.27
C THR A 84 -11.53 -10.11 -10.07
N VAL A 85 -10.55 -10.34 -10.95
CA VAL A 85 -10.43 -11.61 -11.67
C VAL A 85 -9.27 -12.37 -11.05
N LEU A 86 -9.57 -13.43 -10.34
CA LEU A 86 -8.56 -14.25 -9.67
C LEU A 86 -8.36 -15.55 -10.46
N VAL A 87 -7.21 -15.66 -11.09
CA VAL A 87 -6.86 -16.87 -11.86
C VAL A 87 -6.13 -17.88 -10.98
N ARG A 88 -5.21 -17.39 -10.18
CA ARG A 88 -4.47 -18.19 -9.20
C ARG A 88 -3.93 -17.26 -8.10
N PRO A 89 -3.60 -17.80 -6.92
CA PRO A 89 -3.04 -16.97 -5.86
C PRO A 89 -1.67 -16.41 -6.25
N ASP A 90 -1.25 -15.38 -5.53
CA ASP A 90 0.09 -14.81 -5.72
C ASP A 90 1.15 -15.90 -5.52
N PRO A 91 2.23 -15.85 -6.28
CA PRO A 91 3.34 -16.77 -6.04
C PRO A 91 3.95 -16.53 -4.66
N THR A 92 4.44 -17.61 -4.06
CA THR A 92 5.17 -17.49 -2.81
C THR A 92 6.44 -16.68 -3.06
N PRO A 93 6.74 -15.69 -2.22
CA PRO A 93 7.98 -14.93 -2.39
C PRO A 93 9.19 -15.85 -2.38
N ALA A 94 10.18 -15.54 -3.22
CA ALA A 94 11.42 -16.28 -3.24
C ALA A 94 12.11 -16.17 -1.88
N VAL A 95 12.58 -17.31 -1.38
CA VAL A 95 13.36 -17.34 -0.15
C VAL A 95 14.81 -17.17 -0.54
N ALA A 96 15.42 -16.11 -0.07
CA ALA A 96 16.82 -15.84 -0.33
C ALA A 96 17.72 -16.71 0.55
#